data_9f8f9370da4f5436525f354bf10eb633
#
_entry.id   9f8f9370da4f5436525f354bf10eb633
#
_cell.length_a   1.000
_cell.length_b   1.000
_cell.length_c   1.000
_cell.angle_alpha   90.00
_cell.angle_beta   90.00
_cell.angle_gamma   90.00
#
_symmetry.space_group_name_H-M   'P 1'
#
loop_
_entity.id
_entity.type
_entity.pdbx_description
1 polymer ?
#
loop_
_entity_poly.entity_id
_entity_poly.type
_entity_poly.pdbx_seq_one_letter_code
_entity_poly.pdbx_strand_id
1 'polypeptide(L)'
;MAKNKEYQLGLYEKSMPNTLTWVEKLNCAKNAGFDYVEMSVDESDAKLQRLYEDPSEIVEAIKETGVPINSICLSGHRKYPLGASDLKVQEKSLEIMELAIDLAAKLGVRTIQLAGYDVYYEEGNLKTRADFEKNLKKCVEMAAKKGINLGFETMETPFMDTIEKSMHYVNIINSPYLGVYPDIGNLKNASLLYGVPVSEDIMSGKGHIFASHLKETVPGKYREIPFGTGHTEYVENLKTLKHLGVRMFVGEFWYVNNEDWEDVVKEANIFLRDKLDQVFE
;
A
#
# COMPACT_ATOMS: atom_id res chain seq x y z
N MET A 1 19.12 -21.67 -13.57
CA MET A 1 19.11 -20.62 -12.54
C MET A 1 18.06 -19.61 -12.96
N ALA A 2 17.04 -19.36 -12.14
CA ALA A 2 16.08 -18.28 -12.43
C ALA A 2 16.88 -16.96 -12.51
N LYS A 3 16.70 -16.19 -13.57
CA LYS A 3 17.28 -14.84 -13.66
C LYS A 3 16.81 -14.07 -12.42
N ASN A 4 17.72 -13.48 -11.66
CA ASN A 4 17.35 -12.53 -10.62
C ASN A 4 16.59 -11.39 -11.29
N LYS A 5 15.29 -11.29 -11.08
CA LYS A 5 14.49 -10.21 -11.61
C LYS A 5 14.92 -8.88 -10.97
N GLU A 6 14.95 -7.81 -11.76
CA GLU A 6 15.29 -6.47 -11.28
C GLU A 6 14.20 -5.83 -10.40
N TYR A 7 13.10 -6.52 -10.18
CA TYR A 7 11.93 -6.05 -9.42
C TYR A 7 11.34 -7.17 -8.55
N GLN A 8 10.55 -6.78 -7.57
CA GLN A 8 9.75 -7.70 -6.74
C GLN A 8 8.26 -7.39 -6.93
N LEU A 9 7.44 -8.44 -6.99
CA LEU A 9 6.00 -8.36 -7.07
C LEU A 9 5.37 -9.04 -5.86
N GLY A 10 4.69 -8.27 -5.02
CA GLY A 10 3.96 -8.73 -3.86
C GLY A 10 2.50 -9.00 -4.15
N LEU A 11 1.88 -9.83 -3.31
CA LEU A 11 0.46 -10.10 -3.28
C LEU A 11 -0.18 -9.37 -2.11
N TYR A 12 -1.23 -8.59 -2.37
CA TYR A 12 -2.01 -7.98 -1.30
C TYR A 12 -2.80 -9.02 -0.50
N GLU A 13 -2.69 -9.03 0.83
CA GLU A 13 -3.32 -10.04 1.69
C GLU A 13 -4.83 -10.21 1.44
N LYS A 14 -5.54 -9.11 1.11
CA LYS A 14 -7.00 -9.15 0.90
C LYS A 14 -7.44 -9.82 -0.41
N SER A 15 -6.52 -10.20 -1.28
CA SER A 15 -6.82 -11.04 -2.44
C SER A 15 -7.09 -12.50 -2.09
N MET A 16 -6.89 -12.86 -0.82
CA MET A 16 -7.06 -14.21 -0.28
C MET A 16 -8.15 -14.25 0.81
N PRO A 17 -8.81 -15.40 1.03
CA PRO A 17 -9.74 -15.57 2.13
C PRO A 17 -9.13 -15.24 3.50
N ASN A 18 -9.89 -14.54 4.33
CA ASN A 18 -9.44 -14.21 5.70
C ASN A 18 -9.32 -15.44 6.62
N THR A 19 -9.95 -16.55 6.26
CA THR A 19 -9.95 -17.81 7.02
C THR A 19 -8.65 -18.59 6.92
N LEU A 20 -7.79 -18.26 5.96
CA LEU A 20 -6.50 -18.91 5.78
C LEU A 20 -5.53 -18.54 6.89
N THR A 21 -4.76 -19.53 7.37
CA THR A 21 -3.59 -19.34 8.24
C THR A 21 -2.48 -18.57 7.49
N TRP A 22 -1.50 -18.08 8.21
CA TRP A 22 -0.35 -17.40 7.59
C TRP A 22 0.47 -18.33 6.70
N VAL A 23 0.65 -19.58 7.10
CA VAL A 23 1.34 -20.60 6.28
C VAL A 23 0.60 -20.81 4.95
N GLU A 24 -0.73 -20.92 4.98
CA GLU A 24 -1.54 -21.09 3.77
C GLU A 24 -1.46 -19.85 2.86
N LYS A 25 -1.58 -18.63 3.42
CA LYS A 25 -1.45 -17.38 2.65
C LYS A 25 -0.10 -17.24 1.97
N LEU A 26 0.99 -17.48 2.70
CA LEU A 26 2.33 -17.36 2.16
C LEU A 26 2.61 -18.44 1.11
N ASN A 27 2.13 -19.68 1.31
CA ASN A 27 2.23 -20.75 0.30
C ASN A 27 1.39 -20.43 -0.94
N CYS A 28 0.19 -19.83 -0.79
CA CYS A 28 -0.61 -19.38 -1.92
C CYS A 28 0.17 -18.36 -2.76
N ALA A 29 0.73 -17.32 -2.14
CA ALA A 29 1.55 -16.32 -2.82
C ALA A 29 2.73 -16.97 -3.57
N LYS A 30 3.46 -17.88 -2.91
CA LYS A 30 4.57 -18.63 -3.51
C LYS A 30 4.14 -19.45 -4.72
N ASN A 31 3.08 -20.23 -4.57
CA ASN A 31 2.58 -21.13 -5.63
C ASN A 31 2.03 -20.35 -6.83
N ALA A 32 1.49 -19.15 -6.59
CA ALA A 32 1.05 -18.25 -7.64
C ALA A 32 2.20 -17.44 -8.30
N GLY A 33 3.43 -17.49 -7.75
CA GLY A 33 4.61 -16.84 -8.33
C GLY A 33 4.88 -15.42 -7.83
N PHE A 34 4.28 -15.00 -6.72
CA PHE A 34 4.60 -13.73 -6.05
C PHE A 34 5.87 -13.87 -5.18
N ASP A 35 6.61 -12.78 -5.04
CA ASP A 35 7.88 -12.77 -4.29
C ASP A 35 7.67 -12.54 -2.79
N TYR A 36 6.58 -11.89 -2.39
CA TYR A 36 6.24 -11.55 -1.01
C TYR A 36 4.74 -11.30 -0.83
N VAL A 37 4.32 -11.09 0.41
CA VAL A 37 2.95 -10.65 0.75
C VAL A 37 3.00 -9.26 1.38
N GLU A 38 2.07 -8.40 1.00
CA GLU A 38 1.74 -7.18 1.72
C GLU A 38 0.64 -7.46 2.73
N MET A 39 0.96 -7.29 4.02
CA MET A 39 0.02 -7.50 5.12
C MET A 39 -0.98 -6.35 5.21
N SER A 40 -2.25 -6.66 5.38
CA SER A 40 -3.29 -5.66 5.62
C SER A 40 -3.58 -5.48 7.12
N VAL A 41 -3.55 -4.24 7.58
CA VAL A 41 -4.07 -3.80 8.88
C VAL A 41 -5.17 -2.77 8.60
N ASP A 42 -6.40 -3.27 8.37
CA ASP A 42 -7.55 -2.43 8.07
C ASP A 42 -8.39 -2.10 9.32
N GLU A 43 -9.50 -1.40 9.11
CA GLU A 43 -10.39 -0.92 10.16
C GLU A 43 -11.23 -2.00 10.86
N SER A 44 -11.18 -3.26 10.38
CA SER A 44 -11.88 -4.36 11.05
C SER A 44 -11.23 -4.72 12.39
N ASP A 45 -12.03 -5.08 13.36
CA ASP A 45 -11.53 -5.40 14.70
C ASP A 45 -10.50 -6.55 14.66
N ALA A 46 -10.74 -7.58 13.83
CA ALA A 46 -9.82 -8.70 13.67
C ALA A 46 -8.43 -8.29 13.13
N LYS A 47 -8.40 -7.36 12.16
CA LYS A 47 -7.14 -6.88 11.58
C LYS A 47 -6.43 -5.87 12.48
N LEU A 48 -7.17 -5.03 13.21
CA LEU A 48 -6.59 -4.15 14.23
C LEU A 48 -6.06 -4.94 15.42
N GLN A 49 -6.74 -6.03 15.82
CA GLN A 49 -6.34 -6.86 16.96
C GLN A 49 -4.95 -7.46 16.77
N ARG A 50 -4.53 -7.78 15.55
CA ARG A 50 -3.18 -8.32 15.26
C ARG A 50 -2.03 -7.40 15.68
N LEU A 51 -2.29 -6.09 15.83
CA LEU A 51 -1.30 -5.15 16.32
C LEU A 51 -0.96 -5.37 17.82
N TYR A 52 -1.86 -5.99 18.57
CA TYR A 52 -1.74 -6.26 20.01
C TYR A 52 -1.27 -7.69 20.30
N GLU A 53 -1.19 -8.54 19.30
CA GLU A 53 -0.85 -9.95 19.42
C GLU A 53 0.66 -10.18 19.25
N ASP A 54 1.12 -11.33 19.75
CA ASP A 54 2.48 -11.79 19.49
C ASP A 54 2.60 -12.23 18.02
N PRO A 55 3.50 -11.66 17.22
CA PRO A 55 3.67 -12.03 15.82
C PRO A 55 4.43 -13.33 15.58
N SER A 56 4.71 -14.12 16.60
CA SER A 56 5.52 -15.35 16.49
C SER A 56 4.98 -16.33 15.47
N GLU A 57 3.65 -16.51 15.37
CA GLU A 57 3.04 -17.35 14.34
C GLU A 57 3.39 -16.88 12.92
N ILE A 58 3.37 -15.58 12.69
CA ILE A 58 3.70 -14.97 11.38
C ILE A 58 5.20 -15.17 11.09
N VAL A 59 6.05 -14.97 12.07
CA VAL A 59 7.51 -15.17 11.94
C VAL A 59 7.84 -16.63 11.61
N GLU A 60 7.18 -17.58 12.28
CA GLU A 60 7.37 -19.02 11.97
C GLU A 60 6.85 -19.37 10.57
N ALA A 61 5.69 -18.83 10.16
CA ALA A 61 5.17 -19.02 8.81
C ALA A 61 6.13 -18.48 7.73
N ILE A 62 6.75 -17.32 7.95
CA ILE A 62 7.78 -16.76 7.05
C ILE A 62 8.99 -17.71 6.95
N LYS A 63 9.46 -18.26 8.08
CA LYS A 63 10.59 -19.20 8.11
C LYS A 63 10.26 -20.51 7.40
N GLU A 64 9.07 -21.06 7.64
CA GLU A 64 8.62 -22.32 7.04
C GLU A 64 8.47 -22.22 5.53
N THR A 65 7.82 -21.16 5.05
CA THR A 65 7.51 -21.00 3.62
C THR A 65 8.65 -20.39 2.81
N GLY A 66 9.51 -19.60 3.47
CA GLY A 66 10.54 -18.79 2.84
C GLY A 66 9.99 -17.55 2.10
N VAL A 67 8.69 -17.22 2.27
CA VAL A 67 8.05 -16.04 1.67
C VAL A 67 8.01 -14.93 2.71
N PRO A 68 8.63 -13.77 2.46
CA PRO A 68 8.60 -12.66 3.40
C PRO A 68 7.30 -11.86 3.33
N ILE A 69 7.05 -11.08 4.39
CA ILE A 69 6.16 -9.93 4.36
C ILE A 69 7.07 -8.70 4.22
N ASN A 70 6.92 -7.93 3.12
CA ASN A 70 7.82 -6.82 2.83
C ASN A 70 7.18 -5.42 3.05
N SER A 71 5.86 -5.36 3.10
CA SER A 71 5.11 -4.12 3.40
C SER A 71 3.88 -4.39 4.24
N ILE A 72 3.41 -3.36 4.92
CA ILE A 72 2.14 -3.34 5.65
C ILE A 72 1.27 -2.23 5.07
N CYS A 73 0.07 -2.58 4.62
CA CYS A 73 -0.98 -1.62 4.25
C CYS A 73 -1.78 -1.25 5.50
N LEU A 74 -1.54 -0.05 6.05
CA LEU A 74 -2.17 0.44 7.27
C LEU A 74 -3.41 1.27 6.96
N SER A 75 -4.50 0.64 6.56
CA SER A 75 -5.78 1.30 6.28
C SER A 75 -6.72 1.40 7.50
N GLY A 76 -6.28 0.96 8.68
CA GLY A 76 -6.99 1.15 9.96
C GLY A 76 -7.20 2.64 10.31
N HIS A 77 -6.36 3.51 9.77
CA HIS A 77 -6.51 4.97 9.87
C HIS A 77 -7.74 5.52 9.13
N ARG A 78 -8.47 4.72 8.37
CA ARG A 78 -9.79 5.11 7.86
C ARG A 78 -10.79 5.31 9.00
N LYS A 79 -10.83 4.37 9.97
CA LYS A 79 -11.68 4.45 11.18
C LYS A 79 -11.09 5.39 12.25
N TYR A 80 -9.78 5.46 12.34
CA TYR A 80 -9.05 6.26 13.32
C TYR A 80 -8.07 7.21 12.62
N PRO A 81 -8.54 8.26 11.90
CA PRO A 81 -7.67 9.13 11.13
C PRO A 81 -6.85 10.07 12.01
N LEU A 82 -5.64 10.41 11.54
CA LEU A 82 -4.71 11.31 12.25
C LEU A 82 -5.26 12.72 12.44
N GLY A 83 -6.16 13.17 11.56
CA GLY A 83 -6.77 14.49 11.60
C GLY A 83 -8.16 14.53 12.24
N ALA A 84 -8.64 13.43 12.85
CA ALA A 84 -9.98 13.35 13.42
C ALA A 84 -10.31 14.53 14.33
N SER A 85 -11.57 14.98 14.32
CA SER A 85 -12.03 16.06 15.20
C SER A 85 -12.05 15.66 16.68
N ASP A 86 -12.24 14.37 16.97
CA ASP A 86 -12.19 13.81 18.32
C ASP A 86 -10.75 13.46 18.72
N LEU A 87 -10.27 14.07 19.82
CA LEU A 87 -8.93 13.85 20.35
C LEU A 87 -8.67 12.39 20.76
N LYS A 88 -9.69 11.66 21.24
CA LYS A 88 -9.55 10.23 21.56
C LYS A 88 -9.29 9.40 20.30
N VAL A 89 -9.88 9.78 19.18
CA VAL A 89 -9.63 9.13 17.90
C VAL A 89 -8.19 9.44 17.43
N GLN A 90 -7.72 10.67 17.61
CA GLN A 90 -6.31 11.03 17.31
C GLN A 90 -5.33 10.24 18.21
N GLU A 91 -5.60 10.11 19.51
CA GLU A 91 -4.78 9.31 20.44
C GLU A 91 -4.73 7.84 19.97
N LYS A 92 -5.88 7.26 19.61
CA LYS A 92 -5.98 5.90 19.08
C LYS A 92 -5.23 5.74 17.76
N SER A 93 -5.27 6.74 16.90
CA SER A 93 -4.54 6.78 15.64
C SER A 93 -3.02 6.71 15.86
N LEU A 94 -2.49 7.46 16.81
CA LEU A 94 -1.07 7.44 17.18
C LEU A 94 -0.66 6.10 17.80
N GLU A 95 -1.50 5.52 18.66
CA GLU A 95 -1.28 4.16 19.21
C GLU A 95 -1.21 3.10 18.09
N ILE A 96 -2.16 3.13 17.14
CA ILE A 96 -2.16 2.23 15.99
C ILE A 96 -0.87 2.37 15.19
N MET A 97 -0.39 3.59 14.96
CA MET A 97 0.86 3.82 14.24
C MET A 97 2.06 3.24 15.00
N GLU A 98 2.17 3.49 16.30
CA GLU A 98 3.26 2.97 17.13
C GLU A 98 3.31 1.44 17.07
N LEU A 99 2.16 0.79 17.29
CA LEU A 99 2.04 -0.67 17.23
C LEU A 99 2.34 -1.23 15.82
N ALA A 100 1.92 -0.55 14.76
CA ALA A 100 2.23 -0.97 13.39
C ALA A 100 3.73 -0.86 13.09
N ILE A 101 4.40 0.18 13.58
CA ILE A 101 5.86 0.33 13.49
C ILE A 101 6.57 -0.78 14.27
N ASP A 102 6.08 -1.13 15.46
CA ASP A 102 6.63 -2.22 16.26
C ASP A 102 6.46 -3.58 15.60
N LEU A 103 5.28 -3.84 15.04
CA LEU A 103 5.00 -5.05 14.26
C LEU A 103 5.91 -5.11 13.02
N ALA A 104 6.04 -4.02 12.26
CA ALA A 104 6.93 -3.94 11.11
C ALA A 104 8.38 -4.29 11.48
N ALA A 105 8.90 -3.72 12.59
CA ALA A 105 10.24 -4.00 13.06
C ALA A 105 10.44 -5.48 13.44
N LYS A 106 9.45 -6.11 14.11
CA LYS A 106 9.49 -7.53 14.50
C LYS A 106 9.45 -8.47 13.28
N LEU A 107 8.72 -8.11 12.22
CA LEU A 107 8.60 -8.90 10.99
C LEU A 107 9.74 -8.62 9.98
N GLY A 108 10.61 -7.66 10.24
CA GLY A 108 11.65 -7.24 9.28
C GLY A 108 11.13 -6.33 8.15
N VAL A 109 9.88 -5.90 8.21
CA VAL A 109 9.27 -4.97 7.27
C VAL A 109 9.91 -3.59 7.39
N ARG A 110 10.14 -2.92 6.25
CA ARG A 110 10.75 -1.59 6.21
C ARG A 110 9.83 -0.51 5.66
N THR A 111 8.67 -0.87 5.14
CA THR A 111 7.73 0.08 4.55
C THR A 111 6.31 -0.16 5.05
N ILE A 112 5.70 0.88 5.59
CA ILE A 112 4.27 0.91 5.92
C ILE A 112 3.61 1.85 4.92
N GLN A 113 2.67 1.33 4.16
CA GLN A 113 1.80 2.10 3.28
C GLN A 113 0.71 2.73 4.14
N LEU A 114 0.54 4.04 4.01
CA LEU A 114 -0.46 4.83 4.73
C LEU A 114 -1.64 5.14 3.82
N ALA A 115 -2.85 5.01 4.35
CA ALA A 115 -4.02 5.56 3.68
C ALA A 115 -3.95 7.10 3.69
N GLY A 116 -4.04 7.72 2.51
CA GLY A 116 -3.94 9.16 2.33
C GLY A 116 -5.24 9.89 2.67
N TYR A 117 -5.63 9.91 3.95
CA TYR A 117 -6.81 10.64 4.45
C TYR A 117 -6.43 11.52 5.64
N ASP A 118 -6.90 12.78 5.65
CA ASP A 118 -6.90 13.57 6.89
C ASP A 118 -8.01 13.08 7.83
N VAL A 119 -9.21 12.87 7.27
CA VAL A 119 -10.39 12.22 7.87
C VAL A 119 -11.10 11.39 6.81
N TYR A 120 -12.01 10.50 7.20
CA TYR A 120 -12.73 9.66 6.25
C TYR A 120 -14.26 9.67 6.45
N TYR A 121 -14.74 9.46 7.67
CA TYR A 121 -16.17 9.41 7.99
C TYR A 121 -16.75 10.76 8.49
N GLU A 122 -15.96 11.81 8.42
CA GLU A 122 -16.35 13.18 8.71
C GLU A 122 -15.86 14.12 7.59
N GLU A 123 -16.37 15.35 7.55
CA GLU A 123 -15.95 16.34 6.56
C GLU A 123 -14.61 16.98 6.95
N GLY A 124 -13.64 16.92 6.04
CA GLY A 124 -12.33 17.54 6.24
C GLY A 124 -12.38 19.07 6.16
N ASN A 125 -11.59 19.74 7.00
CA ASN A 125 -11.49 21.19 7.06
C ASN A 125 -10.06 21.62 7.41
N LEU A 126 -9.83 22.94 7.55
CA LEU A 126 -8.50 23.45 7.87
C LEU A 126 -7.96 22.93 9.21
N LYS A 127 -8.82 22.69 10.19
CA LYS A 127 -8.40 22.14 11.49
C LYS A 127 -8.01 20.67 11.38
N THR A 128 -8.80 19.84 10.67
CA THR A 128 -8.49 18.42 10.48
C THR A 128 -7.18 18.24 9.74
N ARG A 129 -6.88 19.09 8.75
CA ARG A 129 -5.62 19.11 8.02
C ARG A 129 -4.43 19.52 8.89
N ALA A 130 -4.59 20.53 9.75
CA ALA A 130 -3.55 20.94 10.69
C ALA A 130 -3.28 19.85 11.76
N ASP A 131 -4.33 19.19 12.26
CA ASP A 131 -4.21 18.09 13.21
C ASP A 131 -3.55 16.86 12.53
N PHE A 132 -3.91 16.56 11.28
CA PHE A 132 -3.27 15.54 10.46
C PHE A 132 -1.75 15.80 10.32
N GLU A 133 -1.35 16.99 9.88
CA GLU A 133 0.06 17.36 9.73
C GLU A 133 0.83 17.21 11.04
N LYS A 134 0.28 17.74 12.13
CA LYS A 134 0.87 17.65 13.48
C LYS A 134 1.09 16.20 13.91
N ASN A 135 0.08 15.33 13.72
CA ASN A 135 0.16 13.94 14.15
C ASN A 135 1.00 13.10 13.17
N LEU A 136 0.95 13.39 11.87
CA LEU A 136 1.85 12.80 10.87
C LEU A 136 3.32 13.01 11.24
N LYS A 137 3.70 14.22 11.65
CA LYS A 137 5.07 14.51 12.10
C LYS A 137 5.51 13.59 13.23
N LYS A 138 4.66 13.36 14.23
CA LYS A 138 4.94 12.41 15.32
C LYS A 138 5.10 10.97 14.80
N CYS A 139 4.22 10.54 13.88
CA CYS A 139 4.31 9.22 13.26
C CYS A 139 5.65 9.02 12.54
N VAL A 140 6.08 10.02 11.76
CA VAL A 140 7.36 9.97 11.05
C VAL A 140 8.55 9.95 12.02
N GLU A 141 8.50 10.71 13.12
CA GLU A 141 9.54 10.68 14.15
C GLU A 141 9.62 9.31 14.86
N MET A 142 8.48 8.65 15.11
CA MET A 142 8.43 7.27 15.64
C MET A 142 9.03 6.27 14.65
N ALA A 143 8.64 6.34 13.39
CA ALA A 143 9.10 5.45 12.33
C ALA A 143 10.61 5.59 12.07
N ALA A 144 11.11 6.82 12.04
CA ALA A 144 12.53 7.12 11.85
C ALA A 144 13.43 6.47 12.90
N LYS A 145 13.00 6.43 14.17
CA LYS A 145 13.74 5.78 15.27
C LYS A 145 13.93 4.29 15.08
N LYS A 146 13.07 3.64 14.25
CA LYS A 146 13.13 2.20 13.98
C LYS A 146 13.56 1.89 12.54
N GLY A 147 13.87 2.91 11.73
CA GLY A 147 14.27 2.74 10.34
C GLY A 147 13.14 2.23 9.45
N ILE A 148 11.90 2.61 9.75
CA ILE A 148 10.69 2.25 8.99
C ILE A 148 10.29 3.44 8.14
N ASN A 149 10.02 3.20 6.85
CA ASN A 149 9.51 4.19 5.92
C ASN A 149 7.98 4.22 5.98
N LEU A 150 7.41 5.42 5.92
CA LEU A 150 5.98 5.65 5.78
C LEU A 150 5.70 6.20 4.39
N GLY A 151 4.89 5.50 3.59
CA GLY A 151 4.58 5.89 2.21
C GLY A 151 3.09 6.15 2.01
N PHE A 152 2.70 7.33 1.55
CA PHE A 152 1.30 7.62 1.24
C PHE A 152 0.82 6.87 0.01
N GLU A 153 -0.27 6.13 0.15
CA GLU A 153 -1.07 5.71 -0.99
C GLU A 153 -1.84 6.89 -1.56
N THR A 154 -1.86 7.00 -2.89
CA THR A 154 -2.80 7.88 -3.57
C THR A 154 -4.19 7.25 -3.56
N MET A 155 -5.18 8.01 -3.06
CA MET A 155 -6.50 7.48 -2.71
C MET A 155 -7.60 7.95 -3.67
N GLU A 156 -8.83 7.51 -3.40
CA GLU A 156 -10.02 7.89 -4.17
C GLU A 156 -10.63 9.25 -3.77
N THR A 157 -10.07 9.93 -2.77
CA THR A 157 -10.61 11.21 -2.27
C THR A 157 -9.75 12.38 -2.68
N PRO A 158 -10.33 13.59 -2.90
CA PRO A 158 -9.60 14.78 -3.33
C PRO A 158 -8.51 15.26 -2.37
N PHE A 159 -8.46 14.74 -1.14
CA PHE A 159 -7.42 15.11 -0.19
C PHE A 159 -6.04 14.64 -0.65
N MET A 160 -5.93 13.39 -1.15
CA MET A 160 -4.65 12.79 -1.56
C MET A 160 -4.83 11.81 -2.72
N ASP A 161 -5.46 12.24 -3.81
CA ASP A 161 -5.68 11.45 -5.02
C ASP A 161 -4.56 11.60 -6.07
N THR A 162 -3.58 12.50 -5.82
CA THR A 162 -2.40 12.68 -6.68
C THR A 162 -1.11 12.62 -5.87
N ILE A 163 -0.01 12.29 -6.55
CA ILE A 163 1.33 12.31 -5.94
C ILE A 163 1.73 13.73 -5.55
N GLU A 164 1.39 14.74 -6.36
CA GLU A 164 1.65 16.14 -6.05
C GLU A 164 1.08 16.54 -4.67
N LYS A 165 -0.15 16.11 -4.36
CA LYS A 165 -0.79 16.36 -3.06
C LYS A 165 -0.08 15.63 -1.92
N SER A 166 0.38 14.40 -2.15
CA SER A 166 1.19 13.66 -1.19
C SER A 166 2.53 14.35 -0.93
N MET A 167 3.18 14.84 -1.98
CA MET A 167 4.45 15.56 -1.91
C MET A 167 4.36 16.88 -1.14
N HIS A 168 3.18 17.51 -1.06
CA HIS A 168 2.96 18.65 -0.18
C HIS A 168 3.33 18.30 1.28
N TYR A 169 2.82 17.19 1.80
CA TYR A 169 3.13 16.74 3.17
C TYR A 169 4.55 16.19 3.32
N VAL A 170 5.07 15.49 2.29
CA VAL A 170 6.46 15.01 2.27
C VAL A 170 7.42 16.19 2.41
N ASN A 171 7.20 17.28 1.68
CA ASN A 171 8.04 18.47 1.71
C ASN A 171 7.93 19.23 3.04
N ILE A 172 6.73 19.35 3.62
CA ILE A 172 6.54 20.02 4.92
C ILE A 172 7.24 19.25 6.05
N ILE A 173 7.08 17.93 6.09
CA ILE A 173 7.69 17.09 7.12
C ILE A 173 9.21 16.99 6.91
N ASN A 174 9.66 16.99 5.66
CA ASN A 174 11.07 16.99 5.24
C ASN A 174 11.90 15.90 5.94
N SER A 175 11.45 14.66 5.86
CA SER A 175 12.11 13.49 6.43
C SER A 175 12.31 12.41 5.36
N PRO A 176 13.49 11.75 5.31
CA PRO A 176 13.69 10.63 4.38
C PRO A 176 12.84 9.40 4.71
N TYR A 177 12.20 9.37 5.87
CA TYR A 177 11.29 8.30 6.29
C TYR A 177 9.83 8.53 5.88
N LEU A 178 9.52 9.63 5.20
CA LEU A 178 8.21 9.89 4.62
C LEU A 178 8.32 10.05 3.11
N GLY A 179 7.50 9.31 2.39
CA GLY A 179 7.44 9.35 0.93
C GLY A 179 6.07 8.94 0.42
N VAL A 180 6.05 8.44 -0.80
CA VAL A 180 4.83 8.07 -1.51
C VAL A 180 4.86 6.58 -1.86
N TYR A 181 3.70 5.97 -1.86
CA TYR A 181 3.43 4.60 -2.26
C TYR A 181 2.22 4.61 -3.21
N PRO A 182 2.37 5.14 -4.45
CA PRO A 182 1.22 5.42 -5.30
C PRO A 182 0.51 4.15 -5.77
N ASP A 183 -0.80 4.26 -5.98
CA ASP A 183 -1.63 3.31 -6.70
C ASP A 183 -1.89 3.83 -8.11
N ILE A 184 -1.39 3.13 -9.14
CA ILE A 184 -1.50 3.58 -10.53
C ILE A 184 -2.94 3.53 -11.07
N GLY A 185 -3.79 2.67 -10.51
CA GLY A 185 -5.21 2.63 -10.87
C GLY A 185 -5.98 3.82 -10.30
N ASN A 186 -5.71 4.19 -9.03
CA ASN A 186 -6.29 5.40 -8.43
C ASN A 186 -5.82 6.65 -9.19
N LEU A 187 -4.54 6.74 -9.50
CA LEU A 187 -3.98 7.84 -10.30
C LEU A 187 -4.62 7.94 -11.68
N LYS A 188 -5.00 6.81 -12.30
CA LYS A 188 -5.71 6.86 -13.59
C LYS A 188 -7.06 7.54 -13.49
N ASN A 189 -7.82 7.31 -12.42
CA ASN A 189 -9.06 8.04 -12.18
C ASN A 189 -8.81 9.53 -11.89
N ALA A 190 -7.78 9.86 -11.10
CA ALA A 190 -7.38 11.25 -10.85
C ALA A 190 -6.96 11.97 -12.16
N SER A 191 -6.25 11.28 -13.05
CA SER A 191 -5.86 11.84 -14.34
C SER A 191 -7.06 12.26 -15.21
N LEU A 192 -8.18 11.53 -15.12
CA LEU A 192 -9.42 11.89 -15.82
C LEU A 192 -10.08 13.13 -15.21
N LEU A 193 -9.92 13.34 -13.89
CA LEU A 193 -10.52 14.50 -13.19
C LEU A 193 -9.72 15.77 -13.44
N TYR A 194 -8.38 15.67 -13.47
CA TYR A 194 -7.50 16.85 -13.52
C TYR A 194 -6.84 17.08 -14.87
N GLY A 195 -6.93 16.13 -15.79
CA GLY A 195 -6.33 16.25 -17.12
C GLY A 195 -4.80 16.13 -17.12
N VAL A 196 -4.19 15.65 -16.02
CA VAL A 196 -2.75 15.42 -15.87
C VAL A 196 -2.45 13.96 -16.16
N PRO A 197 -1.53 13.62 -17.09
CA PRO A 197 -1.11 12.24 -17.32
C PRO A 197 -0.56 11.57 -16.06
N VAL A 198 -0.86 10.28 -15.84
CA VAL A 198 -0.36 9.55 -14.66
C VAL A 198 1.17 9.55 -14.60
N SER A 199 1.84 9.40 -15.74
CA SER A 199 3.31 9.43 -15.83
C SER A 199 3.91 10.78 -15.39
N GLU A 200 3.23 11.89 -15.67
CA GLU A 200 3.64 13.22 -15.22
C GLU A 200 3.48 13.38 -13.70
N ASP A 201 2.34 12.93 -13.14
CA ASP A 201 2.13 12.95 -11.70
C ASP A 201 3.13 12.04 -10.96
N ILE A 202 3.46 10.85 -11.51
CA ILE A 202 4.52 9.98 -10.98
C ILE A 202 5.87 10.72 -10.93
N MET A 203 6.21 11.50 -11.93
CA MET A 203 7.46 12.27 -11.97
C MET A 203 7.53 13.33 -10.85
N SER A 204 6.41 13.83 -10.36
CA SER A 204 6.38 14.79 -9.24
C SER A 204 6.90 14.17 -7.93
N GLY A 205 6.81 12.85 -7.78
CA GLY A 205 7.33 12.08 -6.64
C GLY A 205 8.80 11.67 -6.73
N LYS A 206 9.57 12.19 -7.70
CA LYS A 206 10.97 11.81 -7.92
C LYS A 206 11.82 11.85 -6.63
N GLY A 207 12.43 10.70 -6.31
CA GLY A 207 13.28 10.53 -5.13
C GLY A 207 12.53 10.19 -3.83
N HIS A 208 11.18 10.12 -3.86
CA HIS A 208 10.35 9.87 -2.69
C HIS A 208 9.38 8.69 -2.85
N ILE A 209 9.42 7.95 -3.96
CA ILE A 209 8.53 6.79 -4.18
C ILE A 209 9.23 5.52 -3.69
N PHE A 210 8.63 4.84 -2.70
CA PHE A 210 9.19 3.63 -2.10
C PHE A 210 8.77 2.35 -2.80
N ALA A 211 7.51 2.27 -3.21
CA ALA A 211 6.90 1.14 -3.92
C ALA A 211 5.65 1.62 -4.65
N SER A 212 4.91 0.74 -5.33
CA SER A 212 3.64 1.10 -5.98
C SER A 212 2.64 -0.05 -5.95
N HIS A 213 1.37 0.26 -5.71
CA HIS A 213 0.26 -0.62 -5.99
C HIS A 213 -0.02 -0.67 -7.50
N LEU A 214 -0.27 -1.87 -7.98
CA LEU A 214 -0.74 -2.17 -9.33
C LEU A 214 -2.19 -2.65 -9.21
N LYS A 215 -3.11 -1.81 -9.60
CA LYS A 215 -4.55 -2.05 -9.51
C LYS A 215 -5.24 -1.75 -10.82
N GLU A 216 -6.31 -2.49 -11.11
CA GLU A 216 -7.18 -2.18 -12.23
C GLU A 216 -8.34 -1.30 -11.78
N THR A 217 -8.70 -0.34 -12.62
CA THR A 217 -9.84 0.57 -12.40
C THR A 217 -10.56 0.85 -13.71
N VAL A 218 -11.78 1.39 -13.59
CA VAL A 218 -12.51 2.03 -14.70
C VAL A 218 -12.98 3.41 -14.25
N PRO A 219 -13.43 4.31 -15.14
CA PRO A 219 -13.85 5.66 -14.76
C PRO A 219 -14.84 5.66 -13.58
N GLY A 220 -14.43 6.28 -12.46
CA GLY A 220 -15.24 6.40 -11.24
C GLY A 220 -15.38 5.14 -10.40
N LYS A 221 -14.78 4.00 -10.79
CA LYS A 221 -14.78 2.77 -10.00
C LYS A 221 -13.37 2.30 -9.70
N TYR A 222 -13.06 2.14 -8.41
CA TYR A 222 -11.70 1.95 -7.89
C TYR A 222 -11.39 0.53 -7.42
N ARG A 223 -12.38 -0.36 -7.37
CA ARG A 223 -12.23 -1.72 -6.79
C ARG A 223 -12.99 -2.76 -7.60
N GLU A 224 -12.60 -4.02 -7.43
CA GLU A 224 -13.28 -5.18 -8.00
C GLU A 224 -13.37 -5.13 -9.54
N ILE A 225 -12.30 -4.66 -10.17
CA ILE A 225 -12.13 -4.70 -11.62
C ILE A 225 -11.05 -5.74 -11.91
N PRO A 226 -11.34 -6.80 -12.69
CA PRO A 226 -10.34 -7.80 -13.08
C PRO A 226 -9.21 -7.16 -13.89
N PHE A 227 -7.98 -7.59 -13.65
CA PHE A 227 -6.82 -7.09 -14.37
C PHE A 227 -6.99 -7.22 -15.90
N GLY A 228 -6.62 -6.18 -16.63
CA GLY A 228 -6.70 -6.11 -18.10
C GLY A 228 -8.08 -5.80 -18.66
N THR A 229 -9.10 -5.59 -17.82
CA THR A 229 -10.46 -5.25 -18.28
C THR A 229 -10.81 -3.76 -18.08
N GLY A 230 -9.91 -2.99 -17.53
CA GLY A 230 -10.12 -1.59 -17.21
C GLY A 230 -9.31 -0.63 -18.08
N HIS A 231 -8.86 0.47 -17.49
CA HIS A 231 -8.18 1.56 -18.21
C HIS A 231 -6.80 1.91 -17.64
N THR A 232 -6.26 1.11 -16.71
CA THR A 232 -4.95 1.36 -16.10
C THR A 232 -3.83 1.16 -17.13
N GLU A 233 -2.97 2.17 -17.32
CA GLU A 233 -1.88 2.20 -18.31
C GLU A 233 -0.60 1.60 -17.71
N TYR A 234 -0.57 0.27 -17.51
CA TYR A 234 0.50 -0.42 -16.79
C TYR A 234 1.89 -0.15 -17.35
N VAL A 235 2.11 -0.44 -18.62
CA VAL A 235 3.46 -0.40 -19.23
C VAL A 235 4.05 1.01 -19.22
N GLU A 236 3.25 2.04 -19.51
CA GLU A 236 3.70 3.44 -19.50
C GLU A 236 4.08 3.87 -18.07
N ASN A 237 3.20 3.61 -17.10
CA ASN A 237 3.43 3.98 -15.71
C ASN A 237 4.61 3.22 -15.10
N LEU A 238 4.75 1.92 -15.42
CA LEU A 238 5.89 1.10 -14.99
C LEU A 238 7.22 1.59 -15.57
N LYS A 239 7.25 2.08 -16.83
CA LYS A 239 8.46 2.71 -17.39
C LYS A 239 8.88 3.93 -16.59
N THR A 240 7.92 4.77 -16.21
CA THR A 240 8.20 5.97 -15.40
C THR A 240 8.68 5.58 -14.00
N LEU A 241 8.01 4.63 -13.33
CA LEU A 241 8.42 4.11 -12.03
C LEU A 241 9.81 3.47 -12.07
N LYS A 242 10.12 2.66 -13.11
CA LYS A 242 11.46 2.11 -13.34
C LYS A 242 12.51 3.20 -13.49
N HIS A 243 12.23 4.24 -14.28
CA HIS A 243 13.13 5.38 -14.47
C HIS A 243 13.45 6.08 -13.14
N LEU A 244 12.48 6.17 -12.23
CA LEU A 244 12.65 6.72 -10.89
C LEU A 244 13.30 5.77 -9.88
N GLY A 245 13.64 4.55 -10.28
CA GLY A 245 14.32 3.57 -9.42
C GLY A 245 13.38 2.70 -8.60
N VAL A 246 12.07 2.77 -8.80
CA VAL A 246 11.10 1.91 -8.09
C VAL A 246 11.25 0.47 -8.56
N ARG A 247 11.30 -0.48 -7.61
CA ARG A 247 11.54 -1.91 -7.86
C ARG A 247 10.58 -2.81 -7.08
N MET A 248 9.77 -2.26 -6.19
CA MET A 248 8.80 -2.99 -5.39
C MET A 248 7.39 -2.65 -5.84
N PHE A 249 6.62 -3.67 -6.16
CA PHE A 249 5.24 -3.55 -6.66
C PHE A 249 4.35 -4.53 -5.91
N VAL A 250 3.07 -4.17 -5.72
CA VAL A 250 2.05 -5.05 -5.13
C VAL A 250 0.84 -5.11 -6.04
N GLY A 251 0.41 -6.30 -6.40
CA GLY A 251 -0.89 -6.51 -7.03
C GLY A 251 -2.01 -6.31 -6.02
N GLU A 252 -2.76 -5.21 -6.17
CA GLU A 252 -3.86 -4.89 -5.28
C GLU A 252 -5.21 -5.25 -5.91
N PHE A 253 -5.84 -6.29 -5.36
CA PHE A 253 -7.18 -6.74 -5.68
C PHE A 253 -7.79 -7.46 -4.47
N TRP A 254 -9.05 -7.84 -4.56
CA TRP A 254 -9.78 -8.39 -3.41
C TRP A 254 -10.36 -9.77 -3.71
N TYR A 255 -10.34 -10.64 -2.70
CA TYR A 255 -11.15 -11.84 -2.68
C TYR A 255 -12.64 -11.47 -2.59
N VAL A 256 -13.42 -11.95 -3.54
CA VAL A 256 -14.85 -11.62 -3.68
C VAL A 256 -15.75 -12.84 -3.42
N ASN A 257 -15.31 -13.78 -2.58
CA ASN A 257 -15.99 -15.02 -2.24
C ASN A 257 -16.29 -15.96 -3.43
N ASN A 258 -15.43 -15.89 -4.46
CA ASN A 258 -15.49 -16.80 -5.61
C ASN A 258 -14.78 -18.13 -5.31
N GLU A 259 -15.29 -19.24 -5.88
CA GLU A 259 -14.74 -20.58 -5.66
C GLU A 259 -13.37 -20.77 -6.35
N ASP A 260 -13.14 -20.09 -7.46
CA ASP A 260 -11.93 -20.12 -8.29
C ASP A 260 -10.87 -19.09 -7.89
N TRP A 261 -10.91 -18.58 -6.66
CA TRP A 261 -10.05 -17.48 -6.20
C TRP A 261 -8.54 -17.78 -6.33
N GLU A 262 -8.10 -19.02 -6.18
CA GLU A 262 -6.69 -19.39 -6.37
C GLU A 262 -6.25 -19.20 -7.83
N ASP A 263 -7.13 -19.49 -8.77
CA ASP A 263 -6.84 -19.26 -10.19
C ASP A 263 -6.83 -17.77 -10.51
N VAL A 264 -7.74 -16.97 -9.92
CA VAL A 264 -7.70 -15.50 -10.02
C VAL A 264 -6.37 -14.95 -9.49
N VAL A 265 -5.83 -15.46 -8.37
CA VAL A 265 -4.52 -15.05 -7.84
C VAL A 265 -3.39 -15.39 -8.81
N LYS A 266 -3.41 -16.59 -9.43
CA LYS A 266 -2.41 -17.00 -10.43
C LYS A 266 -2.50 -16.15 -11.71
N GLU A 267 -3.70 -15.91 -12.22
CA GLU A 267 -3.94 -15.07 -13.41
C GLU A 267 -3.48 -13.63 -13.19
N ALA A 268 -3.74 -13.08 -12.00
CA ALA A 268 -3.24 -11.77 -11.60
C ALA A 268 -1.70 -11.72 -11.64
N ASN A 269 -1.02 -12.73 -11.13
CA ASN A 269 0.45 -12.82 -11.21
C ASN A 269 0.91 -12.85 -12.67
N ILE A 270 0.34 -13.73 -13.50
CA ILE A 270 0.70 -13.87 -14.92
C ILE A 270 0.54 -12.52 -15.64
N PHE A 271 -0.60 -11.86 -15.46
CA PHE A 271 -0.87 -10.56 -16.08
C PHE A 271 0.15 -9.49 -15.64
N LEU A 272 0.36 -9.35 -14.32
CA LEU A 272 1.25 -8.31 -13.79
C LEU A 272 2.71 -8.57 -14.14
N ARG A 273 3.15 -9.85 -14.13
CA ARG A 273 4.50 -10.24 -14.59
C ARG A 273 4.70 -9.91 -16.06
N ASP A 274 3.72 -10.20 -16.93
CA ASP A 274 3.80 -9.84 -18.34
C ASP A 274 4.04 -8.31 -18.50
N LYS A 275 3.35 -7.45 -17.75
CA LYS A 275 3.55 -5.99 -17.83
C LYS A 275 4.89 -5.54 -17.27
N LEU A 276 5.33 -6.12 -16.15
CA LEU A 276 6.62 -5.83 -15.54
C LEU A 276 7.79 -6.32 -16.40
N ASP A 277 7.72 -7.53 -16.95
CA ASP A 277 8.78 -8.11 -17.79
C ASP A 277 8.94 -7.32 -19.10
N GLN A 278 7.85 -6.79 -19.71
CA GLN A 278 7.93 -5.86 -20.86
C GLN A 278 8.74 -4.60 -20.57
N VAL A 279 8.87 -4.22 -19.30
CA VAL A 279 9.57 -2.99 -18.89
C VAL A 279 10.95 -3.29 -18.31
N PHE A 280 11.13 -4.38 -17.56
CA PHE A 280 12.35 -4.67 -16.79
C PHE A 280 13.28 -5.68 -17.47
N GLU A 281 12.82 -6.44 -18.45
CA GLU A 281 13.66 -7.28 -19.32
C GLU A 281 14.05 -6.56 -20.60
#